data_7f37086c92677f81d170635e26e76def
#
_entry.id   7f37086c92677f81d170635e26e76def
#
_cell.length_a   1.000
_cell.length_b   1.000
_cell.length_c   1.000
_cell.angle_alpha   90.00
_cell.angle_beta   90.00
_cell.angle_gamma   90.00
#
_symmetry.space_group_name_H-M   'P 1'
#
loop_
_entity.id
_entity.type
_entity.pdbx_description
1 polymer ?
#
loop_
_entity_poly.entity_id
_entity_poly.type
_entity_poly.pdbx_seq_one_letter_code
_entity_poly.pdbx_strand_id
1 'polypeptide(L)'
;MEVAKVEIPTLFEAGMTSIAVDASHLPDDQNLMANLQLKSCIPNWAGLETEVGEIKGKQGLSTSQEAGFLIRGLNAHDIFPDWIALNNGTTHGIEASGQGIQVELTTAIHDDLAPYKISGAQHGTSGNSSDRLREIAGKTRTTKANVATALQMISWGLEVNDYGNAILDPDGQFIKVQGEGVTEEMWADMVSHAEAQGLSGGNFKKLNLPFENKLMGQPQAVRERMAKRVEDFVYNMLVNVFNASDTADIALQSILETGSHDPGSKGERIEDPDAWTEAGIAEKAALIDSDKGP
;
A
#
# COMPACT_ATOMS: atom_id res chain seq x y z
N MET A 1 8.82 15.64 -7.55
CA MET A 1 8.97 16.40 -6.29
C MET A 1 8.12 17.67 -6.26
N GLU A 2 8.25 18.61 -7.19
CA GLU A 2 7.47 19.89 -7.18
C GLU A 2 5.96 19.67 -7.24
N VAL A 3 5.48 18.71 -8.03
CA VAL A 3 4.05 18.34 -8.08
C VAL A 3 3.57 17.85 -6.70
N ALA A 4 4.33 16.96 -6.06
CA ALA A 4 3.97 16.43 -4.74
C ALA A 4 3.86 17.53 -3.67
N LYS A 5 4.73 18.55 -3.70
CA LYS A 5 4.66 19.69 -2.77
C LYS A 5 3.38 20.52 -2.90
N VAL A 6 2.77 20.53 -4.08
CA VAL A 6 1.50 21.21 -4.33
C VAL A 6 0.32 20.30 -4.02
N GLU A 7 0.37 19.04 -4.39
CA GLU A 7 -0.74 18.10 -4.25
C GLU A 7 -0.95 17.62 -2.81
N ILE A 8 0.13 17.35 -2.06
CA ILE A 8 0.01 16.84 -0.68
C ILE A 8 -0.84 17.74 0.22
N PRO A 9 -0.61 19.07 0.30
CA PRO A 9 -1.46 19.95 1.09
C PRO A 9 -2.94 19.91 0.67
N THR A 10 -3.23 19.85 -0.64
CA THR A 10 -4.61 19.80 -1.12
C THR A 10 -5.32 18.51 -0.76
N LEU A 11 -4.61 17.38 -0.65
CA LEU A 11 -5.19 16.12 -0.16
C LEU A 11 -5.62 16.24 1.30
N PHE A 12 -4.81 16.88 2.15
CA PHE A 12 -5.18 17.11 3.55
C PHE A 12 -6.33 18.12 3.68
N GLU A 13 -6.37 19.16 2.86
CA GLU A 13 -7.52 20.08 2.77
C GLU A 13 -8.81 19.35 2.32
N ALA A 14 -8.69 18.34 1.47
CA ALA A 14 -9.79 17.48 1.05
C ALA A 14 -10.24 16.46 2.11
N GLY A 15 -9.56 16.40 3.28
CA GLY A 15 -9.94 15.55 4.41
C GLY A 15 -9.16 14.25 4.53
N MET A 16 -8.07 14.07 3.79
CA MET A 16 -7.16 12.93 4.03
C MET A 16 -6.50 13.05 5.39
N THR A 17 -6.33 11.92 6.07
CA THR A 17 -5.70 11.86 7.41
C THR A 17 -4.36 11.12 7.41
N SER A 18 -4.00 10.50 6.31
CA SER A 18 -2.71 9.83 6.14
C SER A 18 -2.21 9.93 4.70
N ILE A 19 -0.91 9.77 4.51
CA ILE A 19 -0.26 9.75 3.21
C ILE A 19 0.87 8.73 3.17
N ALA A 20 1.12 8.17 1.99
CA ALA A 20 2.31 7.37 1.71
C ALA A 20 3.30 8.17 0.86
N VAL A 21 4.56 8.19 1.28
CA VAL A 21 5.68 8.72 0.49
C VAL A 21 6.50 7.55 -0.01
N ASP A 22 6.24 7.17 -1.26
CA ASP A 22 6.97 6.09 -1.94
C ASP A 22 8.03 6.67 -2.88
N ALA A 23 9.28 6.57 -2.47
CA ALA A 23 10.45 6.85 -3.28
C ALA A 23 11.39 5.62 -3.34
N SER A 24 10.85 4.44 -3.08
CA SER A 24 11.58 3.16 -2.98
C SER A 24 12.30 2.75 -4.27
N HIS A 25 11.89 3.29 -5.41
CA HIS A 25 12.53 3.09 -6.70
C HIS A 25 13.83 3.90 -6.89
N LEU A 26 14.11 4.85 -5.99
CA LEU A 26 15.34 5.64 -5.99
C LEU A 26 16.43 4.95 -5.15
N PRO A 27 17.72 5.30 -5.34
CA PRO A 27 18.78 4.94 -4.39
C PRO A 27 18.43 5.34 -2.95
N ASP A 28 18.99 4.65 -1.97
CA ASP A 28 18.57 4.79 -0.57
C ASP A 28 18.75 6.21 -0.01
N ASP A 29 19.87 6.88 -0.34
CA ASP A 29 20.10 8.28 0.00
C ASP A 29 19.05 9.21 -0.62
N GLN A 30 18.69 8.97 -1.87
CA GLN A 30 17.69 9.77 -2.58
C GLN A 30 16.27 9.49 -2.07
N ASN A 31 15.96 8.23 -1.68
CA ASN A 31 14.70 7.91 -1.01
C ASN A 31 14.57 8.68 0.30
N LEU A 32 15.60 8.66 1.16
CA LEU A 32 15.62 9.42 2.38
C LEU A 32 15.46 10.94 2.10
N MET A 33 16.23 11.50 1.17
CA MET A 33 16.16 12.91 0.82
C MET A 33 14.79 13.32 0.27
N ALA A 34 14.11 12.47 -0.49
CA ALA A 34 12.75 12.72 -0.97
C ALA A 34 11.76 12.86 0.19
N ASN A 35 11.82 11.98 1.17
CA ASN A 35 11.01 12.06 2.39
C ASN A 35 11.31 13.34 3.18
N LEU A 36 12.58 13.68 3.37
CA LEU A 36 12.99 14.91 4.08
C LEU A 36 12.44 16.18 3.39
N GLN A 37 12.49 16.24 2.06
CA GLN A 37 11.99 17.38 1.29
C GLN A 37 10.48 17.57 1.35
N LEU A 38 9.71 16.51 1.64
CA LEU A 38 8.26 16.55 1.76
C LEU A 38 7.76 16.79 3.19
N LYS A 39 8.66 16.78 4.19
CA LYS A 39 8.30 17.00 5.61
C LYS A 39 7.41 18.22 5.82
N SER A 40 7.74 19.35 5.17
CA SER A 40 6.99 20.60 5.35
C SER A 40 5.57 20.59 4.75
N CYS A 41 5.28 19.63 3.92
CA CYS A 41 3.97 19.46 3.27
C CYS A 41 3.04 18.50 4.04
N ILE A 42 3.57 17.78 5.03
CA ILE A 42 2.86 16.75 5.79
C ILE A 42 2.61 17.27 7.21
N PRO A 43 1.35 17.45 7.62
CA PRO A 43 1.02 17.87 8.98
C PRO A 43 1.51 16.87 10.03
N ASN A 44 1.93 17.34 11.19
CA ASN A 44 2.43 16.47 12.26
C ASN A 44 1.39 15.47 12.80
N TRP A 45 0.10 15.78 12.65
CA TRP A 45 -0.98 14.88 13.04
C TRP A 45 -1.27 13.79 12.01
N ALA A 46 -0.77 13.94 10.78
CA ALA A 46 -1.06 12.98 9.71
C ALA A 46 -0.35 11.64 9.93
N GLY A 47 -1.03 10.55 9.60
CA GLY A 47 -0.41 9.25 9.45
C GLY A 47 0.56 9.25 8.28
N LEU A 48 1.77 8.75 8.49
CA LEU A 48 2.81 8.69 7.47
C LEU A 48 3.25 7.25 7.21
N GLU A 49 3.16 6.84 5.96
CA GLU A 49 3.76 5.60 5.46
C GLU A 49 4.98 5.96 4.61
N THR A 50 6.06 5.19 4.77
CA THR A 50 7.24 5.25 3.92
C THR A 50 7.57 3.87 3.38
N GLU A 51 8.40 3.76 2.35
CA GLU A 51 8.65 2.49 1.67
C GLU A 51 10.15 2.28 1.38
N VAL A 52 10.62 1.05 1.53
CA VAL A 52 11.94 0.60 1.10
C VAL A 52 11.84 -0.65 0.24
N GLY A 53 12.70 -0.74 -0.77
CA GLY A 53 12.69 -1.82 -1.74
C GLY A 53 11.52 -1.69 -2.72
N GLU A 54 11.84 -1.58 -4.01
CA GLU A 54 10.79 -1.56 -5.03
C GLU A 54 10.07 -2.92 -5.08
N ILE A 55 8.73 -2.93 -5.03
CA ILE A 55 7.95 -4.17 -5.03
C ILE A 55 8.04 -4.85 -6.39
N LYS A 56 9.01 -5.76 -6.54
CA LYS A 56 9.33 -6.54 -7.75
C LYS A 56 9.27 -8.06 -7.54
N GLY A 57 8.54 -8.52 -6.53
CA GLY A 57 8.53 -9.93 -6.16
C GLY A 57 9.81 -10.34 -5.43
N LYS A 58 10.49 -11.41 -5.90
CA LYS A 58 11.69 -11.94 -5.24
C LYS A 58 12.98 -11.19 -5.53
N GLN A 59 13.00 -10.32 -6.52
CA GLN A 59 14.18 -9.53 -6.85
C GLN A 59 14.18 -8.28 -5.97
N GLY A 60 15.34 -8.02 -5.34
CA GLY A 60 15.49 -6.84 -4.50
C GLY A 60 14.61 -6.86 -3.25
N LEU A 61 14.53 -8.00 -2.53
CA LEU A 61 13.88 -8.06 -1.22
C LEU A 61 14.49 -7.01 -0.30
N SER A 62 13.64 -6.30 0.44
CA SER A 62 14.11 -5.32 1.43
C SER A 62 15.00 -5.96 2.48
N THR A 63 15.99 -5.23 2.93
CA THR A 63 16.92 -5.65 3.98
C THR A 63 16.74 -4.83 5.26
N SER A 64 17.14 -5.38 6.40
CA SER A 64 17.21 -4.63 7.67
C SER A 64 18.12 -3.40 7.56
N GLN A 65 19.14 -3.43 6.72
CA GLN A 65 20.05 -2.31 6.52
C GLN A 65 19.36 -1.16 5.79
N GLU A 66 18.66 -1.42 4.68
CA GLU A 66 17.88 -0.40 3.94
C GLU A 66 16.78 0.20 4.81
N ALA A 67 15.99 -0.65 5.46
CA ALA A 67 14.90 -0.22 6.34
C ALA A 67 15.43 0.60 7.53
N GLY A 68 16.49 0.11 8.17
CA GLY A 68 17.17 0.80 9.26
C GLY A 68 17.75 2.16 8.83
N PHE A 69 18.39 2.23 7.67
CA PHE A 69 18.92 3.47 7.12
C PHE A 69 17.83 4.53 6.95
N LEU A 70 16.74 4.18 6.28
CA LEU A 70 15.63 5.11 6.03
C LEU A 70 15.01 5.59 7.35
N ILE A 71 14.65 4.67 8.25
CA ILE A 71 13.96 5.03 9.50
C ILE A 71 14.85 5.81 10.45
N ARG A 72 16.12 5.45 10.57
CA ARG A 72 17.08 6.19 11.39
C ARG A 72 17.34 7.59 10.86
N GLY A 73 17.50 7.73 9.54
CA GLY A 73 17.65 9.02 8.90
C GLY A 73 16.42 9.92 9.09
N LEU A 74 15.22 9.39 8.95
CA LEU A 74 13.98 10.13 9.23
C LEU A 74 13.88 10.53 10.72
N ASN A 75 14.20 9.61 11.63
CA ASN A 75 14.18 9.87 13.07
C ASN A 75 15.14 10.97 13.49
N ALA A 76 16.35 11.01 12.92
CA ALA A 76 17.32 12.08 13.17
C ALA A 76 16.81 13.47 12.78
N HIS A 77 15.86 13.54 11.84
CA HIS A 77 15.27 14.77 11.33
C HIS A 77 13.85 15.07 11.86
N ASP A 78 13.45 14.46 12.99
CA ASP A 78 12.12 14.60 13.61
C ASP A 78 10.97 14.23 12.66
N ILE A 79 11.16 13.17 11.89
CA ILE A 79 10.10 12.54 11.09
C ILE A 79 9.88 11.14 11.66
N PHE A 80 8.65 10.88 12.10
CA PHE A 80 8.27 9.65 12.78
C PHE A 80 7.15 8.96 11.99
N PRO A 81 7.50 8.13 10.97
CA PRO A 81 6.50 7.38 10.24
C PRO A 81 5.72 6.43 11.15
N ASP A 82 4.45 6.22 10.84
CA ASP A 82 3.61 5.24 11.52
C ASP A 82 3.79 3.86 10.91
N TRP A 83 4.06 3.83 9.58
CA TRP A 83 4.20 2.59 8.83
C TRP A 83 5.41 2.61 7.90
N ILE A 84 5.96 1.42 7.73
CA ILE A 84 6.93 1.11 6.66
C ILE A 84 6.40 0.00 5.77
N ALA A 85 6.42 0.22 4.47
CA ALA A 85 6.17 -0.81 3.47
C ALA A 85 7.51 -1.42 3.01
N LEU A 86 7.50 -2.73 2.77
CA LEU A 86 8.67 -3.52 2.40
C LEU A 86 8.42 -4.28 1.10
N ASN A 87 9.44 -4.44 0.27
CA ASN A 87 9.43 -5.54 -0.69
C ASN A 87 9.75 -6.84 0.06
N ASN A 88 8.73 -7.54 0.47
CA ASN A 88 8.82 -8.81 1.18
C ASN A 88 8.43 -10.03 0.32
N GLY A 89 8.56 -9.91 -0.99
CA GLY A 89 8.35 -10.99 -1.94
C GLY A 89 6.98 -10.98 -2.63
N THR A 90 6.18 -9.94 -2.43
CA THR A 90 4.91 -9.75 -3.16
C THR A 90 5.11 -9.02 -4.48
N THR A 91 4.11 -9.11 -5.35
CA THR A 91 4.01 -8.31 -6.56
C THR A 91 2.77 -7.44 -6.54
N HIS A 92 2.82 -6.26 -7.16
CA HIS A 92 1.62 -5.47 -7.39
C HIS A 92 0.75 -6.13 -8.46
N GLY A 93 -0.48 -6.49 -8.12
CA GLY A 93 -1.45 -7.03 -9.05
C GLY A 93 -1.80 -8.49 -8.75
N ILE A 94 -1.81 -9.33 -9.79
CA ILE A 94 -2.13 -10.76 -9.67
C ILE A 94 -0.86 -11.52 -9.32
N GLU A 95 -0.83 -12.17 -8.15
CA GLU A 95 0.29 -13.01 -7.72
C GLU A 95 0.32 -14.32 -8.52
N ALA A 96 1.33 -14.48 -9.36
CA ALA A 96 1.48 -15.65 -10.22
C ALA A 96 2.51 -16.68 -9.68
N SER A 97 3.37 -16.29 -8.74
CA SER A 97 4.53 -17.12 -8.33
C SER A 97 4.23 -18.14 -7.24
N GLY A 98 3.14 -17.97 -6.50
CA GLY A 98 2.75 -18.87 -5.39
C GLY A 98 3.68 -18.82 -4.17
N GLN A 99 4.71 -17.97 -4.15
CA GLN A 99 5.65 -17.86 -3.01
C GLN A 99 5.27 -16.77 -2.02
N GLY A 100 4.62 -15.70 -2.48
CA GLY A 100 4.02 -14.68 -1.64
C GLY A 100 4.96 -14.06 -0.59
N ILE A 101 4.35 -13.49 0.43
CA ILE A 101 4.99 -12.75 1.52
C ILE A 101 5.98 -13.61 2.30
N GLN A 102 7.18 -13.08 2.53
CA GLN A 102 8.22 -13.69 3.37
C GLN A 102 8.03 -13.24 4.82
N VAL A 103 7.40 -14.08 5.64
CA VAL A 103 7.00 -13.74 7.02
C VAL A 103 8.22 -13.54 7.90
N GLU A 104 9.21 -14.43 7.83
CA GLU A 104 10.41 -14.38 8.65
C GLU A 104 11.26 -13.13 8.35
N LEU A 105 11.42 -12.79 7.07
CA LEU A 105 12.10 -11.57 6.65
C LEU A 105 11.37 -10.33 7.20
N THR A 106 10.06 -10.28 7.04
CA THR A 106 9.23 -9.17 7.51
C THR A 106 9.33 -9.03 9.03
N THR A 107 9.29 -10.15 9.77
CA THR A 107 9.43 -10.16 11.23
C THR A 107 10.80 -9.60 11.65
N ALA A 108 11.88 -10.08 11.05
CA ALA A 108 13.24 -9.64 11.38
C ALA A 108 13.42 -8.12 11.18
N ILE A 109 12.96 -7.59 10.04
CA ILE A 109 13.04 -6.14 9.77
C ILE A 109 12.19 -5.35 10.78
N HIS A 110 10.97 -5.79 11.06
CA HIS A 110 10.09 -5.12 12.02
C HIS A 110 10.63 -5.14 13.46
N ASP A 111 11.30 -6.23 13.85
CA ASP A 111 11.94 -6.31 15.18
C ASP A 111 13.13 -5.38 15.30
N ASP A 112 13.95 -5.24 14.25
CA ASP A 112 15.04 -4.28 14.20
C ASP A 112 14.55 -2.82 14.29
N LEU A 113 13.35 -2.54 13.78
CA LEU A 113 12.74 -1.22 13.81
C LEU A 113 11.88 -0.95 15.06
N ALA A 114 11.72 -1.92 15.95
CA ALA A 114 10.87 -1.78 17.14
C ALA A 114 11.17 -0.56 18.02
N PRO A 115 12.45 -0.14 18.21
CA PRO A 115 12.77 1.06 19.00
C PRO A 115 12.14 2.35 18.47
N TYR A 116 11.86 2.43 17.18
CA TYR A 116 11.29 3.61 16.50
C TYR A 116 9.76 3.67 16.54
N LYS A 117 9.10 2.69 17.19
CA LYS A 117 7.63 2.58 17.29
C LYS A 117 6.91 2.55 15.94
N ILE A 118 7.55 2.04 14.91
CA ILE A 118 6.99 1.92 13.57
C ILE A 118 6.32 0.56 13.38
N SER A 119 5.21 0.53 12.65
CA SER A 119 4.48 -0.67 12.26
C SER A 119 4.67 -0.98 10.78
N GLY A 120 4.29 -2.17 10.34
CA GLY A 120 4.32 -2.55 8.93
C GLY A 120 3.06 -2.15 8.18
N ALA A 121 3.24 -1.74 6.91
CA ALA A 121 2.20 -1.67 5.91
C ALA A 121 2.44 -2.79 4.88
N GLN A 122 1.47 -3.69 4.70
CA GLN A 122 1.57 -4.76 3.73
C GLN A 122 1.02 -4.33 2.38
N HIS A 123 1.90 -4.26 1.38
CA HIS A 123 1.55 -4.10 -0.02
C HIS A 123 1.40 -5.46 -0.72
N GLY A 124 0.81 -5.47 -1.92
CA GLY A 124 0.58 -6.72 -2.65
C GLY A 124 -0.33 -7.70 -1.92
N THR A 125 -1.24 -7.21 -1.09
CA THR A 125 -2.19 -8.02 -0.31
C THR A 125 -3.12 -8.83 -1.21
N SER A 126 -3.54 -8.25 -2.34
CA SER A 126 -4.33 -8.96 -3.34
C SER A 126 -3.55 -10.16 -3.90
N GLY A 127 -4.19 -11.33 -3.93
CA GLY A 127 -3.57 -12.52 -4.47
C GLY A 127 -2.77 -13.36 -3.49
N ASN A 128 -2.65 -12.95 -2.24
CA ASN A 128 -2.10 -13.78 -1.18
C ASN A 128 -3.21 -14.58 -0.48
N SER A 129 -2.90 -15.82 -0.08
CA SER A 129 -3.85 -16.66 0.64
C SER A 129 -4.23 -16.06 1.99
N SER A 130 -5.46 -16.32 2.43
CA SER A 130 -5.95 -15.91 3.75
C SER A 130 -5.04 -16.36 4.88
N ASP A 131 -4.47 -17.58 4.78
CA ASP A 131 -3.54 -18.11 5.80
C ASP A 131 -2.25 -17.28 5.84
N ARG A 132 -1.71 -16.90 4.68
CA ARG A 132 -0.51 -16.07 4.59
C ARG A 132 -0.77 -14.67 5.18
N LEU A 133 -1.91 -14.09 4.89
CA LEU A 133 -2.29 -12.79 5.45
C LEU A 133 -2.52 -12.84 6.95
N ARG A 134 -3.11 -13.94 7.48
CA ARG A 134 -3.21 -14.16 8.93
C ARG A 134 -1.84 -14.30 9.58
N GLU A 135 -0.90 -14.98 8.94
CA GLU A 135 0.48 -15.08 9.46
C GLU A 135 1.14 -13.71 9.56
N ILE A 136 1.05 -12.88 8.51
CA ILE A 136 1.60 -11.52 8.53
C ILE A 136 0.95 -10.71 9.65
N ALA A 137 -0.37 -10.69 9.74
CA ALA A 137 -1.08 -9.94 10.78
C ALA A 137 -0.77 -10.43 12.20
N GLY A 138 -0.59 -11.74 12.39
CA GLY A 138 -0.39 -12.36 13.71
C GLY A 138 1.06 -12.49 14.17
N LYS A 139 2.02 -12.55 13.26
CA LYS A 139 3.44 -12.83 13.57
C LYS A 139 4.36 -11.62 13.39
N THR A 140 3.90 -10.57 12.72
CA THR A 140 4.69 -9.36 12.47
C THR A 140 4.05 -8.15 13.13
N ARG A 141 4.70 -6.99 13.04
CA ARG A 141 4.13 -5.71 13.50
C ARG A 141 3.28 -5.02 12.42
N THR A 142 2.75 -5.76 11.47
CA THR A 142 1.90 -5.21 10.42
C THR A 142 0.54 -4.81 10.98
N THR A 143 0.19 -3.53 10.84
CA THR A 143 -1.10 -2.97 11.31
C THR A 143 -1.91 -2.34 10.19
N LYS A 144 -1.37 -2.31 8.98
CA LYS A 144 -2.01 -1.77 7.78
C LYS A 144 -1.87 -2.75 6.62
N ALA A 145 -2.94 -2.96 5.86
CA ALA A 145 -2.92 -3.75 4.64
C ALA A 145 -3.49 -2.93 3.48
N ASN A 146 -2.71 -2.81 2.41
CA ASN A 146 -3.08 -2.03 1.23
C ASN A 146 -3.70 -2.96 0.18
N VAL A 147 -4.99 -2.82 -0.08
CA VAL A 147 -5.76 -3.62 -1.04
C VAL A 147 -6.35 -2.72 -2.10
N ALA A 148 -6.01 -2.91 -3.36
CA ALA A 148 -6.52 -2.09 -4.46
C ALA A 148 -7.00 -2.95 -5.63
N THR A 149 -6.11 -3.72 -6.26
CA THR A 149 -6.42 -4.44 -7.52
C THR A 149 -7.59 -5.40 -7.37
N ALA A 150 -7.67 -6.16 -6.28
CA ALA A 150 -8.80 -7.05 -6.01
C ALA A 150 -10.12 -6.28 -5.97
N LEU A 151 -10.16 -5.15 -5.24
CA LEU A 151 -11.38 -4.35 -5.10
C LEU A 151 -11.82 -3.75 -6.43
N GLN A 152 -10.88 -3.33 -7.28
CA GLN A 152 -11.19 -2.86 -8.63
C GLN A 152 -11.83 -3.96 -9.47
N MET A 153 -11.19 -5.14 -9.56
CA MET A 153 -11.68 -6.28 -10.33
C MET A 153 -13.06 -6.73 -9.86
N ILE A 154 -13.25 -6.82 -8.54
CA ILE A 154 -14.51 -7.19 -7.92
C ILE A 154 -15.60 -6.14 -8.23
N SER A 155 -15.28 -4.85 -8.13
CA SER A 155 -16.22 -3.77 -8.41
C SER A 155 -16.69 -3.76 -9.87
N TRP A 156 -15.81 -4.15 -10.81
CA TRP A 156 -16.17 -4.27 -12.22
C TRP A 156 -17.02 -5.50 -12.53
N GLY A 157 -17.15 -6.41 -11.57
CA GLY A 157 -17.94 -7.65 -11.72
C GLY A 157 -17.17 -8.79 -12.35
N LEU A 158 -15.84 -8.81 -12.21
CA LEU A 158 -15.04 -9.93 -12.67
C LEU A 158 -15.12 -11.09 -11.69
N GLU A 159 -14.95 -12.30 -12.20
CA GLU A 159 -14.79 -13.49 -11.40
C GLU A 159 -13.42 -13.45 -10.72
N VAL A 160 -13.39 -13.71 -9.42
CA VAL A 160 -12.17 -13.73 -8.61
C VAL A 160 -12.12 -15.02 -7.79
N ASN A 161 -10.91 -15.50 -7.53
CA ASN A 161 -10.72 -16.60 -6.59
C ASN A 161 -10.84 -16.09 -5.13
N ASP A 162 -10.70 -16.99 -4.16
CA ASP A 162 -10.80 -16.70 -2.72
C ASP A 162 -9.78 -15.66 -2.23
N TYR A 163 -8.76 -15.37 -3.02
CA TYR A 163 -7.68 -14.43 -2.72
C TYR A 163 -7.84 -13.07 -3.43
N GLY A 164 -8.93 -12.88 -4.18
CA GLY A 164 -9.18 -11.65 -4.92
C GLY A 164 -8.41 -11.53 -6.24
N ASN A 165 -7.76 -12.60 -6.72
CA ASN A 165 -7.20 -12.63 -8.07
C ASN A 165 -8.30 -12.85 -9.09
N ALA A 166 -8.36 -12.01 -10.11
CA ALA A 166 -9.26 -12.23 -11.22
C ALA A 166 -8.91 -13.52 -12.00
N ILE A 167 -9.94 -14.27 -12.32
CA ILE A 167 -9.83 -15.52 -13.06
C ILE A 167 -9.84 -15.22 -14.57
N LEU A 168 -8.94 -15.86 -15.28
CA LEU A 168 -8.86 -15.78 -16.73
C LEU A 168 -9.46 -17.04 -17.36
N ASP A 169 -10.11 -16.86 -18.50
CA ASP A 169 -10.54 -17.96 -19.35
C ASP A 169 -9.34 -18.61 -20.08
N PRO A 170 -9.55 -19.70 -20.84
CA PRO A 170 -8.48 -20.37 -21.60
C PRO A 170 -7.81 -19.47 -22.65
N ASP A 171 -8.49 -18.42 -23.12
CA ASP A 171 -7.97 -17.44 -24.08
C ASP A 171 -7.22 -16.28 -23.39
N GLY A 172 -7.11 -16.31 -22.06
CA GLY A 172 -6.42 -15.31 -21.24
C GLY A 172 -7.22 -14.03 -21.00
N GLN A 173 -8.54 -14.06 -21.21
CA GLN A 173 -9.43 -12.94 -20.97
C GLN A 173 -10.06 -13.02 -19.57
N PHE A 174 -10.36 -11.87 -18.98
CA PHE A 174 -11.07 -11.83 -17.70
C PHE A 174 -12.51 -12.30 -17.84
N ILE A 175 -12.95 -13.15 -16.94
CA ILE A 175 -14.31 -13.65 -16.89
C ILE A 175 -15.21 -12.61 -16.22
N LYS A 176 -16.14 -12.04 -16.99
CA LYS A 176 -17.16 -11.12 -16.49
C LYS A 176 -18.37 -11.92 -15.97
N VAL A 177 -18.74 -11.71 -14.73
CA VAL A 177 -19.95 -12.30 -14.15
C VAL A 177 -21.16 -11.52 -14.63
N GLN A 178 -22.10 -12.19 -15.29
CA GLN A 178 -23.28 -11.57 -15.87
C GLN A 178 -24.14 -10.89 -14.79
N GLY A 179 -24.50 -9.63 -15.02
CA GLY A 179 -25.34 -8.86 -14.12
C GLY A 179 -24.62 -8.27 -12.91
N GLU A 180 -23.35 -8.55 -12.71
CA GLU A 180 -22.55 -8.05 -11.60
C GLU A 180 -21.66 -6.86 -12.00
N GLY A 181 -21.33 -6.01 -11.04
CA GLY A 181 -20.43 -4.86 -11.22
C GLY A 181 -20.93 -3.85 -12.25
N VAL A 182 -20.01 -3.38 -13.13
CA VAL A 182 -20.35 -2.47 -14.23
C VAL A 182 -21.25 -3.14 -15.27
N THR A 183 -21.93 -2.36 -16.10
CA THR A 183 -22.74 -2.90 -17.19
C THR A 183 -21.88 -3.62 -18.23
N GLU A 184 -22.49 -4.55 -18.98
CA GLU A 184 -21.81 -5.28 -20.06
C GLU A 184 -21.25 -4.34 -21.14
N GLU A 185 -22.02 -3.28 -21.46
CA GLU A 185 -21.59 -2.23 -22.39
C GLU A 185 -20.32 -1.51 -21.89
N MET A 186 -20.37 -1.09 -20.60
CA MET A 186 -19.21 -0.44 -19.98
C MET A 186 -18.00 -1.34 -19.96
N TRP A 187 -18.18 -2.63 -19.65
CA TRP A 187 -17.08 -3.59 -19.64
C TRP A 187 -16.49 -3.78 -21.04
N ALA A 188 -17.34 -3.89 -22.08
CA ALA A 188 -16.88 -3.98 -23.46
C ALA A 188 -16.05 -2.75 -23.89
N ASP A 189 -16.49 -1.53 -23.51
CA ASP A 189 -15.72 -0.30 -23.72
C ASP A 189 -14.35 -0.35 -23.03
N MET A 190 -14.31 -0.83 -21.76
CA MET A 190 -13.06 -0.95 -21.00
C MET A 190 -12.11 -1.93 -21.62
N VAL A 191 -12.58 -3.11 -22.07
CA VAL A 191 -11.77 -4.13 -22.76
C VAL A 191 -11.22 -3.57 -24.07
N SER A 192 -12.07 -2.95 -24.89
CA SER A 192 -11.65 -2.33 -26.15
C SER A 192 -10.56 -1.28 -25.95
N HIS A 193 -10.69 -0.47 -24.92
CA HIS A 193 -9.65 0.53 -24.55
C HIS A 193 -8.36 -0.16 -24.11
N ALA A 194 -8.46 -1.21 -23.28
CA ALA A 194 -7.30 -1.96 -22.82
C ALA A 194 -6.52 -2.57 -23.98
N GLU A 195 -7.21 -3.20 -24.93
CA GLU A 195 -6.62 -3.75 -26.15
C GLU A 195 -5.90 -2.68 -26.95
N ALA A 196 -6.54 -1.54 -27.18
CA ALA A 196 -5.95 -0.42 -27.90
C ALA A 196 -4.68 0.14 -27.24
N GLN A 197 -4.57 0.02 -25.90
CA GLN A 197 -3.40 0.44 -25.13
C GLN A 197 -2.41 -0.67 -24.83
N GLY A 198 -2.65 -1.90 -25.29
CA GLY A 198 -1.82 -3.06 -25.00
C GLY A 198 -1.79 -3.46 -23.52
N LEU A 199 -2.87 -3.15 -22.78
CA LEU A 199 -2.98 -3.52 -21.37
C LEU A 199 -3.42 -4.99 -21.24
N SER A 200 -2.80 -5.70 -20.30
CA SER A 200 -3.15 -7.09 -20.00
C SER A 200 -2.96 -7.38 -18.50
N GLY A 201 -3.63 -8.42 -18.00
CA GLY A 201 -3.49 -8.87 -16.61
C GLY A 201 -3.67 -7.75 -15.59
N GLY A 202 -2.78 -7.67 -14.60
CA GLY A 202 -2.83 -6.66 -13.53
C GLY A 202 -2.76 -5.20 -14.03
N ASN A 203 -2.31 -4.94 -15.27
CA ASN A 203 -2.30 -3.59 -15.83
C ASN A 203 -3.69 -3.03 -16.14
N PHE A 204 -4.74 -3.87 -16.13
CA PHE A 204 -6.13 -3.39 -16.22
C PHE A 204 -6.47 -2.39 -15.11
N LYS A 205 -5.79 -2.42 -13.97
CA LYS A 205 -5.94 -1.38 -12.93
C LYS A 205 -5.77 0.06 -13.45
N LYS A 206 -5.03 0.25 -14.54
CA LYS A 206 -4.83 1.55 -15.19
C LYS A 206 -6.10 2.09 -15.85
N LEU A 207 -7.12 1.27 -16.07
CA LEU A 207 -8.41 1.69 -16.65
C LEU A 207 -9.21 2.62 -15.73
N ASN A 208 -8.91 2.66 -14.43
CA ASN A 208 -9.62 3.56 -13.53
C ASN A 208 -9.54 5.02 -13.96
N LEU A 209 -8.37 5.52 -14.32
CA LEU A 209 -8.18 6.93 -14.71
C LEU A 209 -8.99 7.32 -15.97
N PRO A 210 -8.84 6.63 -17.12
CA PRO A 210 -9.59 6.99 -18.33
C PRO A 210 -11.10 6.76 -18.20
N PHE A 211 -11.54 5.91 -17.28
CA PHE A 211 -12.94 5.58 -17.06
C PHE A 211 -13.55 6.20 -15.80
N GLU A 212 -12.81 6.97 -15.02
CA GLU A 212 -13.24 7.53 -13.73
C GLU A 212 -14.64 8.17 -13.82
N ASN A 213 -14.83 9.13 -14.71
CA ASN A 213 -16.11 9.83 -14.85
C ASN A 213 -17.25 8.90 -15.29
N LYS A 214 -16.95 7.92 -16.16
CA LYS A 214 -17.94 6.92 -16.58
C LYS A 214 -18.30 5.96 -15.45
N LEU A 215 -17.33 5.53 -14.64
CA LEU A 215 -17.54 4.67 -13.48
C LEU A 215 -18.38 5.39 -12.41
N MET A 216 -18.01 6.62 -12.07
CA MET A 216 -18.76 7.43 -11.09
C MET A 216 -20.12 7.86 -11.59
N GLY A 217 -20.29 8.04 -12.90
CA GLY A 217 -21.56 8.40 -13.56
C GLY A 217 -22.49 7.23 -13.83
N GLN A 218 -22.16 5.98 -13.45
CA GLN A 218 -23.06 4.84 -13.62
C GLN A 218 -24.38 5.06 -12.85
N PRO A 219 -25.51 4.51 -13.33
CA PRO A 219 -26.77 4.53 -12.61
C PRO A 219 -26.62 4.05 -11.16
N GLN A 220 -27.42 4.61 -10.24
CA GLN A 220 -27.33 4.30 -8.82
C GLN A 220 -27.35 2.79 -8.55
N ALA A 221 -28.27 2.05 -9.16
CA ALA A 221 -28.38 0.60 -8.99
C ALA A 221 -27.12 -0.16 -9.44
N VAL A 222 -26.38 0.35 -10.44
CA VAL A 222 -25.10 -0.21 -10.87
C VAL A 222 -24.03 0.06 -9.82
N ARG A 223 -23.94 1.29 -9.33
CA ARG A 223 -22.98 1.66 -8.28
C ARG A 223 -23.22 0.90 -6.97
N GLU A 224 -24.47 0.69 -6.60
CA GLU A 224 -24.85 -0.09 -5.40
C GLU A 224 -24.40 -1.55 -5.52
N ARG A 225 -24.61 -2.21 -6.65
CA ARG A 225 -24.12 -3.58 -6.83
C ARG A 225 -22.59 -3.67 -6.92
N MET A 226 -21.93 -2.67 -7.51
CA MET A 226 -20.46 -2.57 -7.48
C MET A 226 -19.95 -2.48 -6.04
N ALA A 227 -20.56 -1.60 -5.23
CA ALA A 227 -20.22 -1.39 -3.83
C ALA A 227 -20.49 -2.64 -2.98
N LYS A 228 -21.63 -3.30 -3.19
CA LYS A 228 -22.01 -4.50 -2.43
C LYS A 228 -21.00 -5.63 -2.55
N ARG A 229 -20.51 -5.90 -3.74
CA ARG A 229 -19.47 -6.92 -3.95
C ARG A 229 -18.17 -6.58 -3.24
N VAL A 230 -17.77 -5.31 -3.27
CA VAL A 230 -16.58 -4.83 -2.56
C VAL A 230 -16.78 -4.95 -1.05
N GLU A 231 -17.96 -4.54 -0.54
CA GLU A 231 -18.32 -4.68 0.87
C GLU A 231 -18.20 -6.14 1.35
N ASP A 232 -18.77 -7.08 0.62
CA ASP A 232 -18.75 -8.50 1.00
C ASP A 232 -17.32 -9.06 1.04
N PHE A 233 -16.48 -8.68 0.09
CA PHE A 233 -15.09 -9.09 0.07
C PHE A 233 -14.30 -8.47 1.24
N VAL A 234 -14.44 -7.17 1.47
CA VAL A 234 -13.75 -6.47 2.57
C VAL A 234 -14.23 -6.98 3.93
N TYR A 235 -15.54 -7.21 4.09
CA TYR A 235 -16.10 -7.81 5.29
C TYR A 235 -15.49 -9.18 5.59
N ASN A 236 -15.39 -10.04 4.56
CA ASN A 236 -14.74 -11.34 4.70
C ASN A 236 -13.26 -11.22 5.12
N MET A 237 -12.52 -10.27 4.54
CA MET A 237 -11.13 -10.00 4.95
C MET A 237 -11.05 -9.55 6.41
N LEU A 238 -11.88 -8.60 6.83
CA LEU A 238 -11.88 -8.09 8.19
C LEU A 238 -12.20 -9.18 9.21
N VAL A 239 -13.25 -9.96 8.97
CA VAL A 239 -13.72 -10.98 9.91
C VAL A 239 -12.84 -12.23 9.89
N ASN A 240 -12.60 -12.79 8.71
CA ASN A 240 -12.01 -14.12 8.58
C ASN A 240 -10.48 -14.12 8.39
N VAL A 241 -9.89 -12.97 7.99
CA VAL A 241 -8.45 -12.87 7.78
C VAL A 241 -7.79 -12.10 8.91
N PHE A 242 -8.30 -10.91 9.22
CA PHE A 242 -7.67 -10.01 10.21
C PHE A 242 -8.28 -10.10 11.61
N ASN A 243 -9.26 -10.98 11.83
CA ASN A 243 -9.90 -11.21 13.13
C ASN A 243 -10.43 -9.90 13.77
N ALA A 244 -11.03 -9.04 12.96
CA ALA A 244 -11.54 -7.73 13.35
C ALA A 244 -13.05 -7.75 13.68
N SER A 245 -13.62 -8.90 14.04
CA SER A 245 -15.00 -8.98 14.52
C SER A 245 -15.17 -8.13 15.78
N ASP A 246 -16.32 -7.47 15.90
CA ASP A 246 -16.72 -6.67 17.06
C ASP A 246 -15.77 -5.50 17.41
N THR A 247 -14.98 -5.03 16.43
CA THR A 247 -14.04 -3.90 16.63
C THR A 247 -14.59 -2.54 16.18
N ALA A 248 -15.75 -2.51 15.51
CA ALA A 248 -16.31 -1.28 14.95
C ALA A 248 -16.60 -0.22 16.03
N ASP A 249 -17.18 -0.61 17.16
CA ASP A 249 -17.47 0.30 18.26
C ASP A 249 -16.21 0.85 18.90
N ILE A 250 -15.16 0.03 19.03
CA ILE A 250 -13.86 0.45 19.56
C ILE A 250 -13.23 1.49 18.62
N ALA A 251 -13.24 1.24 17.31
CA ALA A 251 -12.71 2.17 16.32
C ALA A 251 -13.49 3.50 16.32
N LEU A 252 -14.83 3.43 16.34
CA LEU A 252 -15.68 4.62 16.40
C LEU A 252 -15.46 5.43 17.68
N GLN A 253 -15.41 4.77 18.83
CA GLN A 253 -15.17 5.41 20.11
C GLN A 253 -13.80 6.09 20.14
N SER A 254 -12.76 5.44 19.65
CA SER A 254 -11.42 6.01 19.53
C SER A 254 -11.43 7.32 18.73
N ILE A 255 -12.10 7.33 17.55
CA ILE A 255 -12.20 8.54 16.72
C ILE A 255 -12.98 9.66 17.44
N LEU A 256 -14.06 9.32 18.16
CA LEU A 256 -14.87 10.30 18.89
C LEU A 256 -14.13 10.90 20.10
N GLU A 257 -13.30 10.12 20.78
CA GLU A 257 -12.55 10.56 21.94
C GLU A 257 -11.30 11.37 21.57
N THR A 258 -10.56 10.95 20.55
CA THR A 258 -9.28 11.56 20.18
C THR A 258 -9.41 12.55 19.02
N GLY A 259 -10.38 12.36 18.15
CA GLY A 259 -10.56 13.13 16.93
C GLY A 259 -9.67 12.64 15.78
N SER A 260 -10.00 13.10 14.57
CA SER A 260 -9.33 12.67 13.33
C SER A 260 -7.91 13.24 13.14
N HIS A 261 -7.54 14.24 13.94
CA HIS A 261 -6.25 14.93 13.83
C HIS A 261 -5.35 14.66 15.04
N ASP A 262 -5.62 13.61 15.80
CA ASP A 262 -4.72 13.16 16.86
C ASP A 262 -3.64 12.26 16.23
N PRO A 263 -2.35 12.65 16.38
CA PRO A 263 -1.26 11.83 15.85
C PRO A 263 -1.04 10.52 16.63
N GLY A 264 -1.73 10.33 17.75
CA GLY A 264 -1.47 9.21 18.64
C GLY A 264 -0.06 9.24 19.23
N SER A 265 0.43 8.07 19.63
CA SER A 265 1.78 7.92 20.19
C SER A 265 2.82 7.81 19.08
N LYS A 266 3.31 8.93 18.58
CA LYS A 266 4.44 8.99 17.64
C LYS A 266 5.74 8.52 18.29
N GLY A 267 6.72 8.22 17.46
CA GLY A 267 8.09 7.99 17.90
C GLY A 267 8.73 9.22 18.56
N GLU A 268 9.88 9.00 19.16
CA GLU A 268 10.72 10.06 19.71
C GLU A 268 12.07 10.01 18.98
N ARG A 269 12.77 11.17 18.93
CA ARG A 269 14.10 11.21 18.35
C ARG A 269 15.09 10.52 19.29
N ILE A 270 15.74 9.47 18.77
CA ILE A 270 16.79 8.71 19.41
C ILE A 270 18.11 8.76 18.61
N GLU A 271 18.05 9.18 17.36
CA GLU A 271 19.23 9.33 16.51
C GLU A 271 19.84 10.72 16.67
N ASP A 272 21.18 10.78 16.56
CA ASP A 272 21.91 12.03 16.59
C ASP A 272 21.82 12.76 15.24
N PRO A 273 21.18 13.94 15.14
CA PRO A 273 21.05 14.66 13.88
C PRO A 273 22.40 15.05 13.26
N ASP A 274 23.44 15.28 14.07
CA ASP A 274 24.77 15.65 13.55
C ASP A 274 25.44 14.50 12.77
N ALA A 275 25.04 13.27 13.04
CA ALA A 275 25.46 12.09 12.31
C ALA A 275 24.73 11.87 10.97
N TRP A 276 23.64 12.62 10.73
CA TRP A 276 22.77 12.48 9.56
C TRP A 276 22.71 13.76 8.71
N THR A 277 23.80 14.52 8.65
CA THR A 277 24.00 15.59 7.67
C THR A 277 23.99 15.01 6.24
N GLU A 278 23.84 15.86 5.24
CA GLU A 278 23.86 15.42 3.82
C GLU A 278 25.09 14.56 3.50
N ALA A 279 26.27 14.95 3.97
CA ALA A 279 27.49 14.16 3.83
C ALA A 279 27.41 12.82 4.60
N GLY A 280 26.91 12.82 5.82
CA GLY A 280 26.72 11.63 6.63
C GLY A 280 25.68 10.66 6.03
N ILE A 281 24.65 11.17 5.38
CA ILE A 281 23.66 10.36 4.63
C ILE A 281 24.34 9.65 3.46
N ALA A 282 25.10 10.38 2.64
CA ALA A 282 25.80 9.81 1.50
C ALA A 282 26.85 8.73 1.93
N GLU A 283 27.59 8.99 3.00
CA GLU A 283 28.55 8.03 3.55
C GLU A 283 27.87 6.75 4.05
N LYS A 284 26.76 6.87 4.79
CA LYS A 284 26.02 5.72 5.30
C LYS A 284 25.35 4.92 4.19
N ALA A 285 24.78 5.59 3.19
CA ALA A 285 24.15 4.93 2.04
C ALA A 285 25.17 4.09 1.26
N ALA A 286 26.39 4.58 1.10
CA ALA A 286 27.46 3.86 0.42
C ALA A 286 27.89 2.54 1.10
N LEU A 287 27.49 2.33 2.36
CA LEU A 287 27.75 1.10 3.12
C LEU A 287 26.62 0.07 3.01
N ILE A 288 25.49 0.43 2.41
CA ILE A 288 24.36 -0.47 2.25
C ILE A 288 24.63 -1.36 1.03
N ASP A 289 24.60 -2.67 1.26
CA ASP A 289 24.58 -3.65 0.18
C ASP A 289 23.15 -3.77 -0.33
N SER A 290 22.81 -2.98 -1.33
CA SER A 290 21.48 -2.97 -1.95
C SER A 290 21.55 -3.46 -3.39
N ASP A 291 20.55 -4.23 -3.82
CA ASP A 291 20.40 -4.70 -5.20
C ASP A 291 20.00 -3.58 -6.19
N LYS A 292 19.85 -2.38 -5.69
CA LYS A 292 19.62 -1.18 -6.51
C LYS A 292 20.94 -0.75 -7.12
N GLY A 293 21.30 -1.31 -8.26
CA GLY A 293 22.52 -0.93 -8.97
C GLY A 293 22.66 0.59 -9.17
N PRO A 294 23.84 1.04 -9.65
CA PRO A 294 24.14 2.45 -9.86
C PRO A 294 23.21 3.09 -10.86
#